data_745c5cb3725007587c5efac92362dde8
#
_entry.id   745c5cb3725007587c5efac92362dde8
#
_cell.length_a   1.000
_cell.length_b   1.000
_cell.length_c   1.000
_cell.angle_alpha   90.00
_cell.angle_beta   90.00
_cell.angle_gamma   90.00
#
_symmetry.space_group_name_H-M   'P 1'
#
loop_
_entity.id
_entity.type
_entity.pdbx_description
1 polymer ?
#
loop_
_entity_poly.entity_id
_entity_poly.type
_entity_poly.pdbx_seq_one_letter_code
_entity_poly.pdbx_strand_id
1 'polypeptide(L)'
;MYYFHGDCLRCTLNVVRALLKEGKSKFILYPFGDKGMKVKSILNVLLGVQEYLIADNDLAGRYPNVRRIDSLTKEELKDAVVLVTSSEGTVLNDMSEPEDAYQRVRSILYRHVPREQCVDLFPRPRQLPSPKIAGEMSTDLQTVMHRIAQRESAEFAMQNLLETPCFDNRFEMMEHIFCDEQMDDAGLLLEFGVFTGNSINFISEYHPTRVVYGFDSFEGLPENWTCDPKGKYSLGGGLPTVRSNVRLIKGWFDETLPAFVRDHEEPCSFIHIDCDLYSSTKTVLDHLRGKIVPGTIIVFDDFYNYPGWQQHEYRAFMEFTEECRIKFEYIAYCRYGLHAAVRILA
;
A
#
# COMPACT_ATOMS: atom_id res chain seq x y z
N MET A 1 -1.37 -2.32 -2.51
CA MET A 1 -0.16 -2.77 -3.28
C MET A 1 0.88 -1.68 -3.26
N TYR A 2 2.01 -1.92 -2.64
CA TYR A 2 3.10 -0.97 -2.74
C TYR A 2 3.69 -1.11 -4.14
N TYR A 3 3.41 -0.15 -5.02
CA TYR A 3 4.28 0.06 -6.15
C TYR A 3 5.69 0.18 -5.59
N PHE A 4 6.49 -0.87 -5.75
CA PHE A 4 7.90 -0.66 -5.86
C PHE A 4 8.02 0.23 -7.10
N HIS A 5 8.08 1.54 -6.94
CA HIS A 5 8.67 2.35 -7.97
C HIS A 5 9.91 1.57 -8.35
N GLY A 6 10.02 1.13 -9.60
CA GLY A 6 11.16 0.32 -10.05
C GLY A 6 12.49 0.91 -9.62
N ASP A 7 12.47 2.19 -9.28
CA ASP A 7 13.56 2.95 -8.68
C ASP A 7 13.90 2.50 -7.24
N CYS A 8 12.91 2.19 -6.36
CA CYS A 8 13.21 1.79 -4.98
C CYS A 8 13.93 0.44 -4.95
N LEU A 9 13.44 -0.55 -5.68
CA LEU A 9 14.05 -1.87 -5.77
C LEU A 9 15.43 -1.79 -6.42
N ARG A 10 15.53 -1.15 -7.59
CA ARG A 10 16.79 -1.05 -8.35
C ARG A 10 17.83 -0.24 -7.60
N CYS A 11 17.48 0.90 -7.02
CA CYS A 11 18.41 1.72 -6.24
C CYS A 11 18.89 0.98 -5.01
N THR A 12 18.00 0.35 -4.23
CA THR A 12 18.35 -0.42 -3.04
C THR A 12 19.27 -1.60 -3.41
N LEU A 13 18.91 -2.40 -4.41
CA LEU A 13 19.73 -3.55 -4.83
C LEU A 13 21.12 -3.13 -5.30
N ASN A 14 21.22 -2.09 -6.12
CA ASN A 14 22.51 -1.63 -6.64
C ASN A 14 23.42 -1.08 -5.54
N VAL A 15 22.88 -0.23 -4.68
CA VAL A 15 23.64 0.39 -3.60
C VAL A 15 24.08 -0.64 -2.56
N VAL A 16 23.14 -1.47 -2.07
CA VAL A 16 23.48 -2.45 -1.03
C VAL A 16 24.42 -3.54 -1.55
N ARG A 17 24.25 -4.02 -2.79
CA ARG A 17 25.22 -4.97 -3.39
C ARG A 17 26.62 -4.38 -3.53
N ALA A 18 26.74 -3.08 -3.84
CA ALA A 18 28.04 -2.42 -3.87
C ALA A 18 28.67 -2.37 -2.47
N LEU A 19 27.91 -1.96 -1.45
CA LEU A 19 28.36 -1.92 -0.06
C LEU A 19 28.78 -3.30 0.47
N LEU A 20 28.01 -4.36 0.13
CA LEU A 20 28.38 -5.74 0.50
C LEU A 20 29.68 -6.18 -0.15
N LYS A 21 29.97 -5.79 -1.40
CA LYS A 21 31.25 -6.05 -2.07
C LYS A 21 32.43 -5.32 -1.40
N GLU A 22 32.16 -4.18 -0.77
CA GLU A 22 33.13 -3.43 0.03
C GLU A 22 33.27 -3.98 1.46
N GLY A 23 32.63 -5.11 1.77
CA GLY A 23 32.68 -5.76 3.09
C GLY A 23 31.79 -5.08 4.16
N LYS A 24 30.89 -4.19 3.76
CA LYS A 24 29.93 -3.58 4.69
C LYS A 24 28.77 -4.54 4.92
N SER A 25 28.43 -4.83 6.18
CA SER A 25 27.37 -5.77 6.54
C SER A 25 26.46 -5.28 7.66
N LYS A 26 26.80 -4.15 8.30
CA LYS A 26 26.08 -3.58 9.43
C LYS A 26 25.24 -2.38 8.96
N PHE A 27 23.96 -2.62 8.68
CA PHE A 27 23.06 -1.60 8.11
C PHE A 27 22.05 -1.11 9.13
N ILE A 28 21.89 0.20 9.21
CA ILE A 28 20.85 0.90 9.99
C ILE A 28 19.88 1.55 9.01
N LEU A 29 18.58 1.31 9.14
CA LEU A 29 17.55 1.96 8.32
C LEU A 29 17.04 3.23 9.00
N TYR A 30 17.03 4.36 8.31
CA TYR A 30 16.52 5.64 8.82
C TYR A 30 16.05 6.58 7.70
N PRO A 31 14.89 7.25 7.84
CA PRO A 31 13.79 6.93 8.75
C PRO A 31 13.07 5.64 8.36
N PHE A 32 12.23 5.09 9.25
CA PHE A 32 11.57 3.79 9.02
C PHE A 32 10.10 3.92 8.57
N GLY A 33 9.71 4.93 7.87
CA GLY A 33 8.40 5.02 7.21
C GLY A 33 8.25 3.96 6.10
N ASP A 34 7.23 4.10 5.26
CA ASP A 34 6.88 3.16 4.18
C ASP A 34 8.07 2.71 3.32
N LYS A 35 8.94 3.65 2.94
CA LYS A 35 10.14 3.32 2.17
C LYS A 35 11.15 2.52 2.98
N GLY A 36 11.29 2.82 4.27
CA GLY A 36 12.15 2.04 5.18
C GLY A 36 11.66 0.60 5.30
N MET A 37 10.35 0.38 5.39
CA MET A 37 9.76 -0.97 5.40
C MET A 37 10.00 -1.72 4.09
N LYS A 38 9.88 -1.06 2.95
CA LYS A 38 10.21 -1.65 1.64
C LYS A 38 11.69 -2.01 1.52
N VAL A 39 12.58 -1.12 1.95
CA VAL A 39 14.02 -1.36 1.97
C VAL A 39 14.35 -2.55 2.87
N LYS A 40 13.75 -2.64 4.07
CA LYS A 40 13.88 -3.80 4.96
C LYS A 40 13.49 -5.10 4.26
N SER A 41 12.35 -5.13 3.59
CA SER A 41 11.90 -6.31 2.84
C SER A 41 12.87 -6.69 1.72
N ILE A 42 13.43 -5.71 1.00
CA ILE A 42 14.44 -5.96 -0.04
C ILE A 42 15.71 -6.56 0.56
N LEU A 43 16.20 -6.01 1.69
CA LEU A 43 17.36 -6.53 2.39
C LEU A 43 17.15 -7.99 2.81
N ASN A 44 16.06 -8.26 3.52
CA ASN A 44 15.83 -9.56 4.14
C ASN A 44 15.47 -10.64 3.12
N VAL A 45 14.56 -10.33 2.18
CA VAL A 45 14.00 -11.33 1.25
C VAL A 45 14.87 -11.52 0.01
N LEU A 46 15.38 -10.43 -0.59
CA LEU A 46 16.08 -10.52 -1.87
C LEU A 46 17.61 -10.61 -1.72
N LEU A 47 18.17 -10.06 -0.65
CA LEU A 47 19.61 -10.06 -0.42
C LEU A 47 20.04 -11.01 0.71
N GLY A 48 19.09 -11.53 1.49
CA GLY A 48 19.41 -12.37 2.66
C GLY A 48 20.19 -11.62 3.75
N VAL A 49 20.08 -10.30 3.79
CA VAL A 49 20.79 -9.43 4.73
C VAL A 49 19.81 -8.90 5.75
N GLN A 50 20.05 -9.17 7.02
CA GLN A 50 19.26 -8.61 8.09
C GLN A 50 19.80 -7.23 8.48
N GLU A 51 18.92 -6.25 8.66
CA GLU A 51 19.28 -4.96 9.21
C GLU A 51 19.82 -5.12 10.65
N TYR A 52 20.82 -4.32 10.99
CA TYR A 52 21.39 -4.30 12.35
C TYR A 52 20.48 -3.56 13.32
N LEU A 53 20.00 -2.39 12.92
CA LEU A 53 19.08 -1.56 13.70
C LEU A 53 18.08 -0.84 12.78
N ILE A 54 16.95 -0.51 13.37
CA ILE A 54 15.95 0.37 12.77
C ILE A 54 15.85 1.63 13.62
N ALA A 55 15.95 2.79 12.98
CA ALA A 55 15.82 4.06 13.65
C ALA A 55 14.75 4.95 13.00
N ASP A 56 13.94 5.57 13.84
CA ASP A 56 12.92 6.53 13.43
C ASP A 56 12.50 7.35 14.64
N ASN A 57 12.51 8.68 14.55
CA ASN A 57 12.23 9.51 15.69
C ASN A 57 10.74 9.60 16.04
N ASP A 58 9.87 9.42 15.05
CA ASP A 58 8.41 9.50 15.21
C ASP A 58 7.79 8.15 15.58
N LEU A 59 8.40 7.05 15.11
CA LEU A 59 7.93 5.68 15.37
C LEU A 59 8.58 5.04 16.62
N ALA A 60 9.66 5.62 17.14
CA ALA A 60 10.30 5.13 18.35
C ALA A 60 9.35 5.22 19.56
N GLY A 61 9.24 4.12 20.28
CA GLY A 61 8.28 3.97 21.39
C GLY A 61 6.91 3.44 20.98
N ARG A 62 6.55 3.51 19.70
CA ARG A 62 5.34 2.84 19.17
C ARG A 62 5.64 1.39 18.77
N TYR A 63 6.86 1.12 18.32
CA TYR A 63 7.31 -0.21 17.92
C TYR A 63 8.53 -0.62 18.74
N PRO A 64 8.53 -1.83 19.34
CA PRO A 64 9.56 -2.27 20.30
C PRO A 64 10.98 -2.34 19.72
N ASN A 65 11.10 -2.51 18.39
CA ASN A 65 12.40 -2.65 17.71
C ASN A 65 12.84 -1.38 16.96
N VAL A 66 12.08 -0.27 17.11
CA VAL A 66 12.42 1.01 16.49
C VAL A 66 12.97 1.96 17.55
N ARG A 67 14.13 2.52 17.28
CA ARG A 67 14.83 3.44 18.19
C ARG A 67 14.93 4.83 17.61
N ARG A 68 15.11 5.83 18.48
CA ARG A 68 15.42 7.18 18.03
C ARG A 68 16.86 7.25 17.51
N ILE A 69 17.11 8.00 16.44
CA ILE A 69 18.46 8.14 15.89
C ILE A 69 19.42 8.83 16.88
N ASP A 70 18.89 9.75 17.70
CA ASP A 70 19.65 10.47 18.72
C ASP A 70 19.96 9.62 19.98
N SER A 71 19.34 8.43 20.10
CA SER A 71 19.61 7.48 21.19
C SER A 71 20.68 6.44 20.85
N LEU A 72 21.19 6.41 19.62
CA LEU A 72 22.20 5.45 19.21
C LEU A 72 23.56 5.82 19.79
N THR A 73 24.25 4.83 20.33
CA THR A 73 25.59 5.00 20.92
C THR A 73 26.68 4.99 19.84
N LYS A 74 27.86 5.51 20.19
CA LYS A 74 29.02 5.47 19.28
C LYS A 74 29.43 4.03 18.93
N GLU A 75 29.26 3.08 19.84
CA GLU A 75 29.58 1.67 19.59
C GLU A 75 28.58 1.03 18.61
N GLU A 76 27.30 1.39 18.70
CA GLU A 76 26.29 0.93 17.75
C GLU A 76 26.51 1.52 16.35
N LEU A 77 27.01 2.73 16.25
CA LEU A 77 27.33 3.39 14.99
C LEU A 77 28.68 2.94 14.41
N LYS A 78 29.54 2.30 15.21
CA LYS A 78 30.85 1.85 14.76
C LYS A 78 30.70 0.83 13.62
N ASP A 79 31.38 1.10 12.52
CA ASP A 79 31.38 0.31 11.28
C ASP A 79 29.98 0.16 10.62
N ALA A 80 28.98 0.86 11.12
CA ALA A 80 27.63 0.83 10.56
C ALA A 80 27.50 1.78 9.37
N VAL A 81 26.65 1.37 8.40
CA VAL A 81 26.19 2.23 7.31
C VAL A 81 24.72 2.56 7.55
N VAL A 82 24.40 3.85 7.63
CA VAL A 82 23.01 4.30 7.73
C VAL A 82 22.44 4.46 6.33
N LEU A 83 21.50 3.59 5.98
CA LEU A 83 20.77 3.67 4.73
C LEU A 83 19.62 4.68 4.89
N VAL A 84 19.74 5.82 4.21
CA VAL A 84 18.74 6.89 4.28
C VAL A 84 17.62 6.57 3.31
N THR A 85 16.42 6.31 3.86
CA THR A 85 15.26 5.81 3.12
C THR A 85 14.21 6.90 2.79
N SER A 86 14.46 8.15 3.18
CA SER A 86 13.58 9.28 2.82
C SER A 86 13.81 9.74 1.38
N SER A 87 12.76 10.22 0.72
CA SER A 87 12.83 10.83 -0.62
C SER A 87 12.08 12.15 -0.65
N GLU A 88 12.12 12.88 -1.76
CA GLU A 88 11.19 13.97 -2.02
C GLU A 88 9.74 13.47 -1.86
N GLY A 89 8.88 14.28 -1.24
CA GLY A 89 7.49 13.90 -0.94
C GLY A 89 7.31 13.06 0.33
N THR A 90 8.36 12.80 1.12
CA THR A 90 8.19 12.24 2.47
C THR A 90 7.47 13.28 3.34
N VAL A 91 6.25 12.99 3.74
CA VAL A 91 5.46 13.83 4.67
C VAL A 91 5.91 13.52 6.10
N LEU A 92 6.20 14.54 6.89
CA LEU A 92 6.42 14.45 8.32
C LEU A 92 5.16 14.93 9.02
N ASN A 93 4.67 14.19 10.00
CA ASN A 93 3.39 14.42 10.69
C ASN A 93 3.26 15.72 11.50
N ASP A 94 4.24 16.60 11.47
CA ASP A 94 4.25 17.85 12.25
C ASP A 94 4.82 19.01 11.44
N MET A 95 4.07 19.47 10.41
CA MET A 95 4.50 20.62 9.64
C MET A 95 3.39 21.64 9.40
N SER A 96 3.50 22.74 10.10
CA SER A 96 2.79 23.99 9.82
C SER A 96 3.35 24.80 8.64
N GLU A 97 4.49 24.38 8.05
CA GLU A 97 5.11 24.99 6.86
C GLU A 97 5.82 23.92 6.01
N PRO A 98 5.86 24.07 4.68
CA PRO A 98 6.49 23.10 3.77
C PRO A 98 8.02 23.25 3.77
N GLU A 99 8.64 23.17 4.92
CA GLU A 99 10.07 22.95 4.96
C GLU A 99 10.33 21.53 4.45
N ASP A 100 11.18 21.43 3.46
CA ASP A 100 11.50 20.23 2.74
C ASP A 100 11.85 19.07 3.68
N ALA A 101 10.90 18.15 3.88
CA ALA A 101 11.04 16.97 4.74
C ALA A 101 12.32 16.17 4.43
N TYR A 102 12.76 16.18 3.17
CA TYR A 102 14.02 15.59 2.72
C TYR A 102 15.23 16.25 3.41
N GLN A 103 15.27 17.57 3.50
CA GLN A 103 16.35 18.31 4.16
C GLN A 103 16.28 18.16 5.68
N ARG A 104 15.09 18.18 6.25
CA ARG A 104 14.88 18.02 7.70
C ARG A 104 15.37 16.68 8.21
N VAL A 105 15.00 15.57 7.53
CA VAL A 105 15.49 14.23 7.87
C VAL A 105 17.02 14.19 7.90
N ARG A 106 17.69 14.77 6.90
CA ARG A 106 19.15 14.80 6.82
C ARG A 106 19.78 15.73 7.85
N SER A 107 19.16 16.87 8.14
CA SER A 107 19.64 17.78 9.18
C SER A 107 19.62 17.14 10.57
N ILE A 108 18.60 16.37 10.87
CA ILE A 108 18.52 15.58 12.12
C ILE A 108 19.61 14.49 12.10
N LEU A 109 19.67 13.71 11.03
CA LEU A 109 20.61 12.59 10.91
C LEU A 109 22.07 13.04 11.08
N TYR A 110 22.50 14.09 10.37
CA TYR A 110 23.88 14.55 10.36
C TYR A 110 24.34 15.26 11.65
N ARG A 111 23.43 15.51 12.60
CA ARG A 111 23.79 15.93 13.96
C ARG A 111 24.30 14.77 14.82
N HIS A 112 23.91 13.53 14.48
CA HIS A 112 24.15 12.34 15.30
C HIS A 112 25.04 11.32 14.61
N VAL A 113 25.07 11.31 13.28
CA VAL A 113 25.81 10.32 12.47
C VAL A 113 26.75 11.05 11.49
N PRO A 114 28.03 10.65 11.42
CA PRO A 114 28.96 11.17 10.41
C PRO A 114 28.42 10.98 8.98
N ARG A 115 28.58 12.00 8.13
CA ARG A 115 28.03 11.96 6.76
C ARG A 115 28.59 10.83 5.91
N GLU A 116 29.86 10.46 6.13
CA GLU A 116 30.55 9.36 5.45
C GLU A 116 29.95 7.98 5.76
N GLN A 117 29.20 7.86 6.86
CA GLN A 117 28.46 6.65 7.21
C GLN A 117 27.01 6.63 6.67
N CYS A 118 26.58 7.73 6.08
CA CYS A 118 25.21 7.87 5.57
C CYS A 118 25.19 7.64 4.06
N VAL A 119 24.39 6.68 3.61
CA VAL A 119 24.18 6.39 2.20
C VAL A 119 22.72 6.65 1.84
N ASP A 120 22.52 7.62 0.99
CA ASP A 120 21.21 8.01 0.51
C ASP A 120 20.74 7.03 -0.58
N LEU A 121 19.71 6.26 -0.28
CA LEU A 121 19.14 5.32 -1.25
C LEU A 121 18.32 6.03 -2.34
N PHE A 122 17.79 7.21 -2.01
CA PHE A 122 16.93 8.00 -2.91
C PHE A 122 17.43 9.46 -2.97
N PRO A 123 18.69 9.68 -3.47
CA PRO A 123 19.22 11.03 -3.59
C PRO A 123 18.31 11.85 -4.51
N ARG A 124 18.17 13.15 -4.18
CA ARG A 124 17.58 14.07 -5.17
C ARG A 124 18.34 13.92 -6.48
N PRO A 125 17.63 13.81 -7.60
CA PRO A 125 18.28 14.07 -8.87
C PRO A 125 19.03 15.40 -8.72
N ARG A 126 20.35 15.45 -9.00
CA ARG A 126 21.04 16.73 -9.10
C ARG A 126 20.14 17.63 -9.92
N GLN A 127 19.79 18.79 -9.39
CA GLN A 127 19.10 19.80 -10.21
C GLN A 127 20.06 20.11 -11.37
N LEU A 128 19.89 19.36 -12.43
CA LEU A 128 20.24 19.88 -13.74
C LEU A 128 19.46 21.18 -13.84
N PRO A 129 20.09 22.30 -14.23
CA PRO A 129 19.40 23.56 -14.39
C PRO A 129 18.11 23.24 -15.12
N SER A 130 16.98 23.64 -14.52
CA SER A 130 15.64 23.31 -15.04
C SER A 130 15.69 23.42 -16.54
N PRO A 131 15.47 22.35 -17.33
CA PRO A 131 15.31 22.52 -18.73
C PRO A 131 14.21 23.55 -18.84
N LYS A 132 14.46 24.66 -19.51
CA LYS A 132 13.44 25.63 -19.84
C LYS A 132 12.34 24.80 -20.47
N ILE A 133 11.17 24.74 -19.81
CA ILE A 133 10.03 23.93 -20.25
C ILE A 133 9.56 24.55 -21.57
N ALA A 134 10.18 24.13 -22.62
CA ALA A 134 9.69 24.22 -23.97
C ALA A 134 9.69 22.78 -24.47
N GLY A 135 8.59 22.07 -24.24
CA GLY A 135 8.14 21.00 -25.11
C GLY A 135 9.01 19.74 -25.23
N GLU A 136 9.91 19.41 -24.31
CA GLU A 136 10.53 18.08 -24.34
C GLU A 136 9.55 17.04 -23.89
N MET A 137 8.89 16.41 -24.85
CA MET A 137 8.14 15.17 -24.65
C MET A 137 9.12 14.12 -24.09
N SER A 138 8.88 13.65 -22.87
CA SER A 138 9.58 12.48 -22.36
C SER A 138 9.44 11.35 -23.37
N THR A 139 10.53 10.75 -23.80
CA THR A 139 10.53 9.57 -24.67
C THR A 139 10.32 8.28 -23.87
N ASP A 140 10.30 8.37 -22.52
CA ASP A 140 9.99 7.25 -21.65
C ASP A 140 8.48 7.00 -21.62
N LEU A 141 8.04 5.95 -22.31
CA LEU A 141 6.63 5.58 -22.40
C LEU A 141 6.00 5.30 -21.04
N GLN A 142 6.72 4.73 -20.08
CA GLN A 142 6.19 4.45 -18.74
C GLN A 142 5.82 5.77 -18.03
N THR A 143 6.70 6.75 -18.08
CA THR A 143 6.42 8.09 -17.53
C THR A 143 5.23 8.75 -18.24
N VAL A 144 5.12 8.63 -19.56
CA VAL A 144 4.01 9.19 -20.34
C VAL A 144 2.69 8.50 -19.97
N MET A 145 2.67 7.17 -19.89
CA MET A 145 1.49 6.39 -19.52
C MET A 145 0.99 6.76 -18.13
N HIS A 146 1.88 6.91 -17.15
CA HIS A 146 1.49 7.34 -15.81
C HIS A 146 0.91 8.77 -15.78
N ARG A 147 1.48 9.70 -16.55
CA ARG A 147 0.92 11.06 -16.68
C ARG A 147 -0.47 11.06 -17.32
N ILE A 148 -0.70 10.21 -18.31
CA ILE A 148 -2.02 10.05 -18.91
C ILE A 148 -2.99 9.51 -17.86
N ALA A 149 -2.64 8.44 -17.16
CA ALA A 149 -3.46 7.86 -16.10
C ALA A 149 -3.77 8.86 -14.98
N GLN A 150 -2.78 9.65 -14.54
CA GLN A 150 -2.99 10.73 -13.56
C GLN A 150 -3.98 11.78 -14.05
N ARG A 151 -3.89 12.18 -15.33
CA ARG A 151 -4.83 13.13 -15.91
C ARG A 151 -6.24 12.55 -15.98
N GLU A 152 -6.40 11.33 -16.48
CA GLU A 152 -7.69 10.64 -16.56
C GLU A 152 -8.33 10.48 -15.17
N SER A 153 -7.51 10.14 -14.17
CA SER A 153 -7.95 10.02 -12.79
C SER A 153 -8.34 11.38 -12.18
N ALA A 154 -7.64 12.46 -12.54
CA ALA A 154 -8.03 13.80 -12.12
C ALA A 154 -9.35 14.24 -12.77
N GLU A 155 -9.57 13.92 -14.05
CA GLU A 155 -10.84 14.17 -14.74
C GLU A 155 -11.99 13.37 -14.10
N PHE A 156 -11.74 12.10 -13.77
CA PHE A 156 -12.67 11.26 -13.01
C PHE A 156 -13.00 11.86 -11.64
N ALA A 157 -11.97 12.26 -10.88
CA ALA A 157 -12.13 12.85 -9.54
C ALA A 157 -12.93 14.17 -9.59
N MET A 158 -12.69 15.01 -10.58
CA MET A 158 -13.46 16.24 -10.79
C MET A 158 -14.95 15.98 -11.07
N GLN A 159 -15.29 14.86 -11.68
CA GLN A 159 -16.67 14.52 -12.00
C GLN A 159 -17.38 13.80 -10.83
N ASN A 160 -16.67 13.04 -10.02
CA ASN A 160 -17.25 12.08 -9.09
C ASN A 160 -16.87 12.29 -7.62
N LEU A 161 -15.74 12.96 -7.31
CA LEU A 161 -15.15 12.97 -5.97
C LEU A 161 -14.96 14.36 -5.35
N LEU A 162 -15.50 15.44 -5.96
CA LEU A 162 -15.23 16.82 -5.50
C LEU A 162 -15.68 17.08 -4.05
N GLU A 163 -16.76 16.45 -3.63
CA GLU A 163 -17.33 16.60 -2.28
C GLU A 163 -17.02 15.42 -1.37
N THR A 164 -16.25 14.45 -1.88
CA THR A 164 -15.91 13.23 -1.16
C THR A 164 -14.70 13.45 -0.24
N PRO A 165 -14.72 13.01 1.03
CA PRO A 165 -13.58 13.05 1.93
C PRO A 165 -12.32 12.45 1.32
N CYS A 166 -11.18 13.14 1.48
CA CYS A 166 -9.91 12.82 0.83
C CYS A 166 -8.82 12.57 1.86
N PHE A 167 -8.07 11.48 1.69
CA PHE A 167 -7.04 11.01 2.62
C PHE A 167 -5.69 10.83 1.92
N ASP A 168 -4.60 10.83 2.69
CA ASP A 168 -3.26 10.68 2.16
C ASP A 168 -2.90 9.21 1.88
N ASN A 169 -3.48 8.28 2.64
CA ASN A 169 -3.24 6.84 2.50
C ASN A 169 -4.47 6.01 2.87
N ARG A 170 -4.45 4.72 2.48
CA ARG A 170 -5.57 3.80 2.69
C ARG A 170 -5.92 3.55 4.16
N PHE A 171 -4.93 3.58 5.05
CA PHE A 171 -5.18 3.30 6.46
C PHE A 171 -5.92 4.46 7.14
N GLU A 172 -5.55 5.71 6.85
CA GLU A 172 -6.33 6.88 7.28
C GLU A 172 -7.75 6.88 6.72
N MET A 173 -7.89 6.49 5.44
CA MET A 173 -9.20 6.36 4.81
C MET A 173 -10.05 5.26 5.48
N MET A 174 -9.48 4.08 5.74
CA MET A 174 -10.18 3.00 6.44
C MET A 174 -10.50 3.36 7.89
N GLU A 175 -9.60 4.03 8.60
CA GLU A 175 -9.86 4.54 9.96
C GLU A 175 -11.07 5.47 10.00
N HIS A 176 -11.15 6.42 9.07
CA HIS A 176 -12.32 7.27 8.91
C HIS A 176 -13.59 6.45 8.66
N ILE A 177 -13.54 5.47 7.76
CA ILE A 177 -14.68 4.59 7.47
C ILE A 177 -15.13 3.84 8.73
N PHE A 178 -14.20 3.30 9.51
CA PHE A 178 -14.55 2.53 10.71
C PHE A 178 -15.01 3.38 11.90
N CYS A 179 -14.60 4.65 11.97
CA CYS A 179 -14.94 5.55 13.07
C CYS A 179 -16.16 6.44 12.79
N ASP A 180 -16.30 6.91 11.54
CA ASP A 180 -17.23 7.99 11.20
C ASP A 180 -18.39 7.55 10.30
N GLU A 181 -18.21 6.44 9.55
CA GLU A 181 -19.24 5.93 8.65
C GLU A 181 -20.13 4.89 9.35
N GLN A 182 -21.44 4.99 9.10
CA GLN A 182 -22.38 4.00 9.63
C GLN A 182 -22.23 2.69 8.88
N MET A 183 -21.85 1.66 9.60
CA MET A 183 -21.67 0.30 9.10
C MET A 183 -22.54 -0.67 9.90
N ASP A 184 -23.12 -1.68 9.24
CA ASP A 184 -23.90 -2.70 9.94
C ASP A 184 -23.00 -3.55 10.83
N ASP A 185 -23.29 -3.58 12.14
CA ASP A 185 -22.52 -4.35 13.13
C ASP A 185 -22.70 -5.86 13.01
N ALA A 186 -23.76 -6.33 12.35
CA ALA A 186 -24.10 -7.75 12.25
C ALA A 186 -23.62 -8.43 10.94
N GLY A 187 -23.28 -7.65 9.91
CA GLY A 187 -22.90 -8.20 8.60
C GLY A 187 -21.47 -8.70 8.53
N LEU A 188 -21.10 -9.33 7.42
CA LEU A 188 -19.78 -9.91 7.18
C LEU A 188 -18.71 -8.82 6.95
N LEU A 189 -17.50 -9.07 7.46
CA LEU A 189 -16.28 -8.29 7.18
C LEU A 189 -15.36 -9.16 6.34
N LEU A 190 -15.11 -8.76 5.08
CA LEU A 190 -14.41 -9.57 4.09
C LEU A 190 -13.22 -8.81 3.50
N GLU A 191 -12.12 -9.53 3.24
CA GLU A 191 -10.99 -9.04 2.45
C GLU A 191 -10.63 -10.07 1.37
N PHE A 192 -10.40 -9.58 0.16
CA PHE A 192 -9.98 -10.37 -1.01
C PHE A 192 -8.61 -9.90 -1.48
N GLY A 193 -7.60 -10.79 -1.33
CA GLY A 193 -6.19 -10.46 -1.46
C GLY A 193 -5.60 -10.08 -0.11
N VAL A 194 -5.09 -11.05 0.63
CA VAL A 194 -4.54 -10.88 2.00
C VAL A 194 -3.03 -10.71 1.97
N PHE A 195 -2.36 -11.43 1.09
CA PHE A 195 -0.90 -11.48 0.98
C PHE A 195 -0.21 -11.61 2.35
N THR A 196 0.49 -10.57 2.83
CA THR A 196 1.23 -10.59 4.11
C THR A 196 0.37 -10.31 5.34
N GLY A 197 -0.91 -10.01 5.16
CA GLY A 197 -1.87 -9.80 6.24
C GLY A 197 -1.87 -8.40 6.86
N ASN A 198 -1.25 -7.40 6.21
CA ASN A 198 -1.16 -6.05 6.79
C ASN A 198 -2.53 -5.39 6.91
N SER A 199 -3.31 -5.37 5.84
CA SER A 199 -4.62 -4.75 5.77
C SER A 199 -5.66 -5.51 6.59
N ILE A 200 -5.69 -6.84 6.51
CA ILE A 200 -6.65 -7.62 7.31
C ILE A 200 -6.40 -7.50 8.82
N ASN A 201 -5.13 -7.41 9.24
CA ASN A 201 -4.79 -7.16 10.63
C ASN A 201 -5.25 -5.77 11.09
N PHE A 202 -5.13 -4.75 10.24
CA PHE A 202 -5.65 -3.42 10.51
C PHE A 202 -7.18 -3.43 10.62
N ILE A 203 -7.89 -4.02 9.67
CA ILE A 203 -9.36 -4.16 9.70
C ILE A 203 -9.79 -4.87 11.00
N SER A 204 -9.13 -5.97 11.35
CA SER A 204 -9.47 -6.75 12.54
C SER A 204 -9.18 -6.03 13.87
N GLU A 205 -8.25 -5.07 13.87
CA GLU A 205 -7.95 -4.24 15.04
C GLU A 205 -9.09 -3.29 15.39
N TYR A 206 -9.72 -2.69 14.38
CA TYR A 206 -10.91 -1.84 14.55
C TYR A 206 -12.17 -2.62 14.90
N HIS A 207 -12.20 -3.94 14.65
CA HIS A 207 -13.35 -4.81 14.91
C HIS A 207 -12.99 -5.99 15.82
N PRO A 208 -12.49 -5.77 17.07
CA PRO A 208 -11.89 -6.81 17.90
C PRO A 208 -12.87 -7.91 18.34
N THR A 209 -14.17 -7.64 18.32
CA THR A 209 -15.23 -8.59 18.71
C THR A 209 -15.88 -9.30 17.52
N ARG A 210 -15.52 -8.94 16.28
CA ARG A 210 -16.07 -9.51 15.05
C ARG A 210 -15.05 -10.39 14.36
N VAL A 211 -15.52 -11.38 13.61
CA VAL A 211 -14.66 -12.17 12.73
C VAL A 211 -14.43 -11.43 11.42
N VAL A 212 -13.18 -11.35 10.99
CA VAL A 212 -12.80 -10.86 9.67
C VAL A 212 -12.35 -12.05 8.83
N TYR A 213 -12.95 -12.24 7.68
CA TYR A 213 -12.61 -13.32 6.76
C TYR A 213 -11.71 -12.79 5.64
N GLY A 214 -10.55 -13.43 5.46
CA GLY A 214 -9.61 -13.10 4.41
C GLY A 214 -9.48 -14.22 3.41
N PHE A 215 -9.66 -13.90 2.14
CA PHE A 215 -9.56 -14.84 1.02
C PHE A 215 -8.29 -14.59 0.22
N ASP A 216 -7.50 -15.62 0.01
CA ASP A 216 -6.29 -15.57 -0.81
C ASP A 216 -5.86 -16.99 -1.20
N SER A 217 -5.33 -17.18 -2.39
CA SER A 217 -4.68 -18.41 -2.79
C SER A 217 -3.34 -18.60 -2.08
N PHE A 218 -2.68 -17.49 -1.71
CA PHE A 218 -1.29 -17.40 -1.27
C PHE A 218 -0.27 -17.95 -2.29
N GLU A 219 -0.73 -18.15 -3.52
CA GLU A 219 0.08 -18.55 -4.68
C GLU A 219 0.38 -17.38 -5.62
N GLY A 220 -0.18 -16.20 -5.30
CA GLY A 220 -0.02 -14.97 -6.06
C GLY A 220 -1.04 -14.83 -7.19
N LEU A 221 -0.80 -13.86 -8.08
CA LEU A 221 -1.73 -13.52 -9.18
C LEU A 221 -2.02 -14.73 -10.08
N PRO A 222 -3.29 -15.00 -10.44
CA PRO A 222 -3.64 -16.09 -11.36
C PRO A 222 -3.23 -15.82 -12.81
N GLU A 223 -3.03 -14.56 -13.17
CA GLU A 223 -2.62 -14.10 -14.51
C GLU A 223 -1.74 -12.85 -14.40
N ASN A 224 -1.24 -12.34 -15.54
CA ASN A 224 -0.44 -11.11 -15.54
C ASN A 224 -1.34 -9.90 -15.27
N TRP A 225 -0.84 -8.97 -14.45
CA TRP A 225 -1.49 -7.68 -14.19
C TRP A 225 -0.53 -6.54 -14.53
N THR A 226 -0.91 -5.70 -15.48
CA THR A 226 -0.04 -4.62 -15.98
C THR A 226 1.39 -5.11 -16.30
N CYS A 227 2.40 -4.69 -15.56
CA CYS A 227 3.78 -5.18 -15.68
C CYS A 227 4.13 -6.30 -14.69
N ASP A 228 3.21 -6.68 -13.79
CA ASP A 228 3.43 -7.73 -12.80
C ASP A 228 3.03 -9.10 -13.37
N PRO A 229 3.95 -10.09 -13.34
CA PRO A 229 3.69 -11.39 -13.90
C PRO A 229 2.78 -12.24 -13.01
N LYS A 230 2.11 -13.22 -13.61
CA LYS A 230 1.46 -14.33 -12.90
C LYS A 230 2.36 -14.87 -11.79
N GLY A 231 1.78 -15.15 -10.62
CA GLY A 231 2.51 -15.65 -9.43
C GLY A 231 3.16 -14.53 -8.60
N LYS A 232 3.07 -13.27 -9.01
CA LYS A 232 3.47 -12.14 -8.18
C LYS A 232 2.61 -12.12 -6.90
N TYR A 233 3.17 -11.63 -5.79
CA TYR A 233 2.54 -11.62 -4.45
C TYR A 233 2.29 -13.00 -3.84
N SER A 234 2.99 -14.03 -4.29
CA SER A 234 2.95 -15.37 -3.69
C SER A 234 3.69 -15.42 -2.35
N LEU A 235 3.13 -16.18 -1.41
CA LEU A 235 3.80 -16.64 -0.19
C LEU A 235 4.23 -18.12 -0.31
N GLY A 236 4.27 -18.67 -1.53
CA GLY A 236 4.54 -20.07 -1.76
C GLY A 236 3.51 -21.00 -1.13
N GLY A 237 2.25 -20.53 -1.01
CA GLY A 237 1.16 -21.24 -0.35
C GLY A 237 1.23 -21.20 1.19
N GLY A 238 2.20 -20.50 1.80
CA GLY A 238 2.26 -20.27 3.23
C GLY A 238 1.20 -19.26 3.71
N LEU A 239 0.80 -19.33 4.97
CA LEU A 239 -0.15 -18.39 5.56
C LEU A 239 0.59 -17.29 6.34
N PRO A 240 0.15 -16.03 6.27
CA PRO A 240 0.70 -14.96 7.09
C PRO A 240 0.26 -15.08 8.55
N THR A 241 0.98 -14.39 9.42
CA THR A 241 0.56 -14.23 10.81
C THR A 241 -0.56 -13.20 10.90
N VAL A 242 -1.71 -13.62 11.44
CA VAL A 242 -2.88 -12.76 11.59
C VAL A 242 -3.40 -12.77 13.03
N ARG A 243 -4.25 -11.80 13.36
CA ARG A 243 -4.89 -11.66 14.68
C ARG A 243 -5.88 -12.81 14.92
N SER A 244 -6.19 -13.07 16.19
CA SER A 244 -7.02 -14.22 16.60
C SER A 244 -8.46 -14.19 16.09
N ASN A 245 -8.98 -13.00 15.77
CA ASN A 245 -10.31 -12.80 15.19
C ASN A 245 -10.32 -12.82 13.65
N VAL A 246 -9.21 -13.11 13.00
CA VAL A 246 -9.13 -13.31 11.54
C VAL A 246 -9.31 -14.80 11.22
N ARG A 247 -10.01 -15.09 10.14
CA ARG A 247 -10.16 -16.42 9.54
C ARG A 247 -9.69 -16.37 8.09
N LEU A 248 -8.54 -17.00 7.82
CA LEU A 248 -8.01 -17.12 6.46
C LEU A 248 -8.66 -18.28 5.74
N ILE A 249 -9.18 -18.01 4.53
CA ILE A 249 -9.77 -18.99 3.62
C ILE A 249 -8.82 -19.09 2.43
N LYS A 250 -8.00 -20.15 2.45
CA LYS A 250 -7.00 -20.40 1.42
C LYS A 250 -7.62 -21.10 0.21
N GLY A 251 -7.41 -20.55 -0.96
CA GLY A 251 -7.81 -21.09 -2.26
C GLY A 251 -8.20 -19.98 -3.23
N TRP A 252 -8.50 -20.38 -4.46
CA TRP A 252 -9.00 -19.47 -5.48
C TRP A 252 -10.43 -19.04 -5.16
N PHE A 253 -10.82 -17.82 -5.55
CA PHE A 253 -12.12 -17.25 -5.17
C PHE A 253 -13.29 -18.04 -5.74
N ASP A 254 -13.19 -18.55 -6.98
CA ASP A 254 -14.20 -19.39 -7.62
C ASP A 254 -14.37 -20.75 -6.95
N GLU A 255 -13.36 -21.25 -6.25
CA GLU A 255 -13.41 -22.50 -5.50
C GLU A 255 -13.98 -22.29 -4.08
N THR A 256 -13.61 -21.20 -3.43
CA THR A 256 -13.88 -20.98 -1.99
C THR A 256 -15.20 -20.26 -1.72
N LEU A 257 -15.56 -19.27 -2.55
CA LEU A 257 -16.76 -18.45 -2.35
C LEU A 257 -18.08 -19.21 -2.43
N PRO A 258 -18.29 -20.21 -3.33
CA PRO A 258 -19.57 -20.90 -3.38
C PRO A 258 -19.96 -21.59 -2.07
N ALA A 259 -19.01 -22.19 -1.38
CA ALA A 259 -19.24 -22.81 -0.07
C ALA A 259 -19.44 -21.74 1.01
N PHE A 260 -18.59 -20.71 1.03
CA PHE A 260 -18.70 -19.64 2.01
C PHE A 260 -20.06 -18.93 1.95
N VAL A 261 -20.51 -18.54 0.76
CA VAL A 261 -21.80 -17.83 0.56
C VAL A 261 -22.98 -18.69 1.00
N ARG A 262 -22.92 -19.98 0.78
CA ARG A 262 -23.97 -20.94 1.24
C ARG A 262 -24.00 -21.07 2.76
N ASP A 263 -22.83 -21.09 3.40
CA ASP A 263 -22.70 -21.39 4.82
C ASP A 263 -22.84 -20.13 5.71
N HIS A 264 -22.92 -18.94 5.12
CA HIS A 264 -23.15 -17.66 5.79
C HIS A 264 -24.36 -16.98 5.17
N GLU A 265 -25.39 -16.70 5.96
CA GLU A 265 -26.63 -16.06 5.49
C GLU A 265 -26.58 -14.52 5.59
N GLU A 266 -25.69 -13.99 6.42
CA GLU A 266 -25.59 -12.57 6.71
C GLU A 266 -25.18 -11.76 5.46
N PRO A 267 -25.67 -10.51 5.31
CA PRO A 267 -25.19 -9.60 4.28
C PRO A 267 -23.75 -9.12 4.59
N CYS A 268 -23.11 -8.53 3.62
CA CYS A 268 -21.83 -7.89 3.82
C CYS A 268 -22.00 -6.49 4.44
N SER A 269 -21.27 -6.21 5.52
CA SER A 269 -21.11 -4.85 6.05
C SER A 269 -19.95 -4.14 5.36
N PHE A 270 -18.83 -4.85 5.21
CA PHE A 270 -17.59 -4.29 4.68
C PHE A 270 -16.88 -5.30 3.79
N ILE A 271 -16.40 -4.83 2.66
CA ILE A 271 -15.61 -5.60 1.70
C ILE A 271 -14.37 -4.78 1.33
N HIS A 272 -13.18 -5.34 1.52
CA HIS A 272 -11.94 -4.82 0.97
C HIS A 272 -11.54 -5.67 -0.23
N ILE A 273 -11.44 -5.05 -1.39
CA ILE A 273 -11.00 -5.67 -2.65
C ILE A 273 -9.56 -5.20 -2.91
N ASP A 274 -8.61 -6.11 -2.81
CA ASP A 274 -7.17 -5.92 -3.03
C ASP A 274 -6.66 -7.13 -3.85
N CYS A 275 -7.29 -7.34 -5.01
CA CYS A 275 -7.01 -8.49 -5.86
C CYS A 275 -6.64 -8.13 -7.31
N ASP A 276 -6.40 -6.83 -7.57
CA ASP A 276 -5.77 -6.27 -8.76
C ASP A 276 -6.54 -6.46 -10.08
N LEU A 277 -6.99 -7.66 -10.32
CA LEU A 277 -7.46 -8.14 -11.62
C LEU A 277 -8.96 -7.94 -11.82
N TYR A 278 -9.34 -7.60 -13.03
CA TYR A 278 -10.74 -7.61 -13.45
C TYR A 278 -11.41 -8.97 -13.19
N SER A 279 -10.74 -10.07 -13.58
CA SER A 279 -11.27 -11.43 -13.43
C SER A 279 -11.52 -11.81 -11.98
N SER A 280 -10.58 -11.47 -11.09
CA SER A 280 -10.69 -11.73 -9.66
C SER A 280 -11.81 -10.91 -9.02
N THR A 281 -11.84 -9.61 -9.28
CA THR A 281 -12.88 -8.70 -8.77
C THR A 281 -14.26 -9.08 -9.28
N LYS A 282 -14.39 -9.40 -10.57
CA LYS A 282 -15.66 -9.87 -11.16
C LYS A 282 -16.14 -11.14 -10.48
N THR A 283 -15.26 -12.11 -10.24
CA THR A 283 -15.59 -13.36 -9.51
C THR A 283 -16.12 -13.06 -8.11
N VAL A 284 -15.44 -12.18 -7.37
CA VAL A 284 -15.86 -11.77 -6.01
C VAL A 284 -17.25 -11.15 -6.03
N LEU A 285 -17.46 -10.14 -6.89
CA LEU A 285 -18.73 -9.41 -6.96
C LEU A 285 -19.90 -10.30 -7.41
N ASP A 286 -19.67 -11.19 -8.38
CA ASP A 286 -20.69 -12.11 -8.87
C ASP A 286 -21.14 -13.10 -7.79
N HIS A 287 -20.20 -13.66 -7.03
CA HIS A 287 -20.56 -14.58 -5.93
C HIS A 287 -21.22 -13.87 -4.75
N LEU A 288 -20.84 -12.62 -4.46
CA LEU A 288 -21.42 -11.84 -3.36
C LEU A 288 -22.65 -11.04 -3.76
N ARG A 289 -23.16 -11.17 -5.00
CA ARG A 289 -24.28 -10.39 -5.54
C ARG A 289 -25.50 -10.34 -4.58
N GLY A 290 -25.88 -11.44 -3.97
CA GLY A 290 -27.00 -11.52 -3.03
C GLY A 290 -26.69 -11.03 -1.61
N LYS A 291 -25.43 -10.69 -1.31
CA LYS A 291 -24.97 -10.24 0.02
C LYS A 291 -24.54 -8.78 0.03
N ILE A 292 -24.34 -8.19 -1.13
CA ILE A 292 -24.09 -6.74 -1.30
C ILE A 292 -25.46 -6.05 -1.30
N VAL A 293 -25.76 -5.37 -0.21
CA VAL A 293 -27.06 -4.76 0.09
C VAL A 293 -26.89 -3.27 0.41
N PRO A 294 -27.96 -2.46 0.45
CA PRO A 294 -27.88 -1.08 0.91
C PRO A 294 -27.19 -0.97 2.27
N GLY A 295 -26.21 -0.10 2.37
CA GLY A 295 -25.33 0.07 3.54
C GLY A 295 -24.00 -0.69 3.46
N THR A 296 -23.85 -1.67 2.57
CA THR A 296 -22.54 -2.32 2.33
C THR A 296 -21.52 -1.29 1.89
N ILE A 297 -20.36 -1.28 2.55
CA ILE A 297 -19.19 -0.48 2.17
C ILE A 297 -18.20 -1.35 1.44
N ILE A 298 -17.72 -0.90 0.28
CA ILE A 298 -16.68 -1.58 -0.50
C ILE A 298 -15.50 -0.63 -0.64
N VAL A 299 -14.33 -1.08 -0.21
CA VAL A 299 -13.05 -0.40 -0.42
C VAL A 299 -12.29 -1.13 -1.51
N PHE A 300 -11.84 -0.40 -2.51
CA PHE A 300 -10.98 -0.89 -3.59
C PHE A 300 -9.56 -0.40 -3.38
N ASP A 301 -8.58 -1.29 -3.51
CA ASP A 301 -7.16 -0.95 -3.40
C ASP A 301 -6.61 -0.37 -4.70
N ASP A 302 -7.10 -0.85 -5.86
CA ASP A 302 -6.62 -0.49 -7.20
C ASP A 302 -7.73 0.08 -8.10
N PHE A 303 -8.34 1.19 -7.71
CA PHE A 303 -9.51 1.74 -8.40
C PHE A 303 -9.18 2.69 -9.55
N TYR A 304 -8.14 3.54 -9.38
CA TYR A 304 -7.72 4.55 -10.37
C TYR A 304 -6.23 4.90 -10.22
N ASN A 305 -5.73 5.90 -10.97
CA ASN A 305 -4.41 6.52 -10.86
C ASN A 305 -3.21 5.64 -11.26
N TYR A 306 -3.43 4.64 -12.11
CA TYR A 306 -2.39 3.83 -12.74
C TYR A 306 -2.75 3.54 -14.21
N PRO A 307 -1.76 3.24 -15.09
CA PRO A 307 -2.04 2.97 -16.50
C PRO A 307 -2.98 1.77 -16.69
N GLY A 308 -4.11 2.00 -17.37
CA GLY A 308 -5.10 0.95 -17.65
C GLY A 308 -6.10 0.68 -16.52
N TRP A 309 -6.18 1.52 -15.49
CA TRP A 309 -7.08 1.35 -14.35
C TRP A 309 -8.55 1.11 -14.74
N GLN A 310 -9.01 1.69 -15.85
CA GLN A 310 -10.38 1.49 -16.32
C GLN A 310 -10.69 0.05 -16.78
N GLN A 311 -9.69 -0.85 -16.84
CA GLN A 311 -9.85 -2.22 -17.30
C GLN A 311 -9.89 -3.28 -16.19
N HIS A 312 -9.67 -2.88 -14.94
CA HIS A 312 -9.51 -3.78 -13.80
C HIS A 312 -10.65 -3.66 -12.77
N GLU A 313 -10.36 -3.39 -11.50
CA GLU A 313 -11.35 -3.32 -10.42
C GLU A 313 -12.48 -2.33 -10.72
N TYR A 314 -12.12 -1.15 -11.23
CA TYR A 314 -13.10 -0.14 -11.66
C TYR A 314 -14.11 -0.70 -12.67
N ARG A 315 -13.62 -1.38 -13.73
CA ARG A 315 -14.47 -1.96 -14.75
C ARG A 315 -15.40 -3.03 -14.17
N ALA A 316 -14.85 -3.94 -13.38
CA ALA A 316 -15.63 -5.01 -12.77
C ALA A 316 -16.75 -4.46 -11.89
N PHE A 317 -16.47 -3.41 -11.11
CA PHE A 317 -17.45 -2.75 -10.27
C PHE A 317 -18.52 -2.02 -11.08
N MET A 318 -18.14 -1.25 -12.10
CA MET A 318 -19.11 -0.53 -12.93
C MET A 318 -20.04 -1.48 -13.68
N GLU A 319 -19.52 -2.56 -14.26
CA GLU A 319 -20.33 -3.60 -14.90
C GLU A 319 -21.29 -4.26 -13.89
N PHE A 320 -20.81 -4.59 -12.68
CA PHE A 320 -21.62 -5.16 -11.62
C PHE A 320 -22.77 -4.23 -11.21
N THR A 321 -22.51 -2.93 -11.04
CA THR A 321 -23.54 -1.96 -10.66
C THR A 321 -24.60 -1.78 -11.75
N GLU A 322 -24.21 -1.80 -13.03
CA GLU A 322 -25.12 -1.74 -14.17
C GLU A 322 -25.98 -3.01 -14.28
N GLU A 323 -25.37 -4.19 -14.23
CA GLU A 323 -26.05 -5.50 -14.30
C GLU A 323 -27.06 -5.68 -13.16
N CYS A 324 -26.70 -5.26 -11.95
CA CYS A 324 -27.54 -5.40 -10.77
C CYS A 324 -28.47 -4.19 -10.53
N ARG A 325 -28.33 -3.13 -11.31
CA ARG A 325 -29.02 -1.84 -11.14
C ARG A 325 -28.78 -1.23 -9.76
N ILE A 326 -27.56 -1.38 -9.25
CA ILE A 326 -27.15 -0.87 -7.93
C ILE A 326 -26.83 0.61 -8.03
N LYS A 327 -27.33 1.37 -7.06
CA LYS A 327 -26.91 2.75 -6.81
C LYS A 327 -25.87 2.79 -5.70
N PHE A 328 -24.90 3.62 -5.83
CA PHE A 328 -23.87 3.82 -4.82
C PHE A 328 -23.43 5.28 -4.76
N GLU A 329 -22.69 5.61 -3.71
CA GLU A 329 -22.00 6.89 -3.55
C GLU A 329 -20.53 6.64 -3.19
N TYR A 330 -19.65 7.56 -3.59
CA TYR A 330 -18.27 7.58 -3.10
C TYR A 330 -18.23 8.23 -1.72
N ILE A 331 -17.69 7.53 -0.74
CA ILE A 331 -17.64 8.01 0.66
C ILE A 331 -16.24 8.43 1.10
N ALA A 332 -15.18 7.92 0.45
CA ALA A 332 -13.80 8.29 0.74
C ALA A 332 -12.88 7.96 -0.44
N TYR A 333 -11.74 8.65 -0.56
CA TYR A 333 -10.71 8.34 -1.53
C TYR A 333 -9.31 8.78 -1.10
N CYS A 334 -8.25 8.21 -1.74
CA CYS A 334 -6.86 8.58 -1.47
C CYS A 334 -6.30 9.44 -2.61
N ARG A 335 -5.77 10.64 -2.28
CA ARG A 335 -5.18 11.55 -3.28
C ARG A 335 -3.80 11.11 -3.79
N TYR A 336 -3.05 10.34 -3.01
CA TYR A 336 -1.72 9.85 -3.38
C TYR A 336 -1.68 8.36 -3.68
N GLY A 337 -2.83 7.68 -3.59
CA GLY A 337 -2.96 6.25 -3.80
C GLY A 337 -3.85 5.91 -4.99
N LEU A 338 -4.31 4.69 -4.98
CA LEU A 338 -5.18 4.11 -6.00
C LEU A 338 -6.59 3.85 -5.44
N HIS A 339 -6.81 4.13 -4.15
CA HIS A 339 -7.89 3.60 -3.34
C HIS A 339 -9.14 4.49 -3.37
N ALA A 340 -10.28 3.87 -3.52
CA ALA A 340 -11.59 4.51 -3.37
C ALA A 340 -12.53 3.64 -2.54
N ALA A 341 -13.44 4.27 -1.82
CA ALA A 341 -14.48 3.61 -1.05
C ALA A 341 -15.86 4.07 -1.50
N VAL A 342 -16.76 3.11 -1.60
CA VAL A 342 -18.16 3.34 -1.96
C VAL A 342 -19.11 2.76 -0.92
N ARG A 343 -20.29 3.38 -0.80
CA ARG A 343 -21.42 2.82 -0.07
C ARG A 343 -22.53 2.46 -1.04
N ILE A 344 -23.09 1.29 -0.89
CA ILE A 344 -24.26 0.85 -1.66
C ILE A 344 -25.53 1.50 -1.10
N LEU A 345 -26.36 2.08 -1.97
CA LEU A 345 -27.55 2.83 -1.59
C LEU A 345 -28.85 2.05 -1.87
N ALA A 346 -28.95 1.41 -3.03
CA ALA A 346 -30.17 0.68 -3.46
C ALA A 346 -29.81 -0.29 -4.58
#